data_c71a816fc6c788376493e226134c9007
#
_entry.id   c71a816fc6c788376493e226134c9007
#
_cell.length_a   1.000
_cell.length_b   1.000
_cell.length_c   1.000
_cell.angle_alpha   90.00
_cell.angle_beta   90.00
_cell.angle_gamma   90.00
#
_symmetry.space_group_name_H-M   'P 1'
#
loop_
_entity.id
_entity.type
_entity.pdbx_description
1 polymer ?
#
loop_
_entity_poly.entity_id
_entity_poly.type
_entity_poly.pdbx_seq_one_letter_code
_entity_poly.pdbx_strand_id
1 'polypeptide(L)'
;MNREQPIVVLGARGMLGHVVVRCLREKGWSVIESDVRWTPQNAEPEIRSLQAKRVGAVVNAMGSYIQDPDARERDSMQWINGRFPTILSATLSPQTLLIHASSDAVFGSRASGCLWNDSFSPDTDYGYSKVVAEKGLVGPQRWVIRASLIGPDGAHASKRHLIS
;
A
#
# COMPACT_ATOMS: atom_id res chain seq x y z
N MET A 1 5.49 4.71 -19.32
CA MET A 1 4.55 3.61 -19.10
C MET A 1 3.64 3.51 -20.33
N ASN A 2 3.51 2.33 -20.94
CA ASN A 2 2.62 2.12 -22.08
C ASN A 2 1.18 2.00 -21.59
N ARG A 3 0.23 2.77 -22.19
CA ARG A 3 -1.21 2.74 -21.81
C ARG A 3 -1.90 1.41 -22.12
N GLU A 4 -1.29 0.58 -22.95
CA GLU A 4 -1.80 -0.77 -23.25
C GLU A 4 -1.59 -1.78 -22.11
N GLN A 5 -0.67 -1.49 -21.19
CA GLN A 5 -0.41 -2.35 -20.05
C GLN A 5 -1.31 -1.94 -18.89
N PRO A 6 -2.06 -2.89 -18.30
CA PRO A 6 -2.96 -2.57 -17.21
C PRO A 6 -2.22 -2.16 -15.93
N ILE A 7 -2.90 -1.37 -15.12
CA ILE A 7 -2.49 -1.03 -13.76
C ILE A 7 -3.28 -1.89 -12.79
N VAL A 8 -2.59 -2.63 -11.94
CA VAL A 8 -3.23 -3.40 -10.86
C VAL A 8 -3.34 -2.52 -9.62
N VAL A 9 -4.51 -2.46 -9.00
CA VAL A 9 -4.72 -1.78 -7.73
C VAL A 9 -5.02 -2.83 -6.65
N LEU A 10 -4.10 -2.95 -5.70
CA LEU A 10 -4.28 -3.76 -4.50
C LEU A 10 -5.00 -2.91 -3.45
N GLY A 11 -5.99 -3.50 -2.78
CA GLY A 11 -6.85 -2.76 -1.85
C GLY A 11 -7.85 -1.84 -2.54
N ALA A 12 -8.28 -2.19 -3.76
CA ALA A 12 -9.17 -1.40 -4.60
C ALA A 12 -10.50 -0.99 -3.95
N ARG A 13 -10.97 -1.75 -2.96
CA ARG A 13 -12.22 -1.48 -2.23
C ARG A 13 -12.03 -0.63 -0.97
N GLY A 14 -10.78 -0.35 -0.57
CA GLY A 14 -10.45 0.47 0.59
C GLY A 14 -10.61 1.97 0.31
N MET A 15 -10.44 2.78 1.38
CA MET A 15 -10.61 4.24 1.34
C MET A 15 -9.77 4.91 0.24
N LEU A 16 -8.50 4.57 0.11
CA LEU A 16 -7.63 5.09 -0.96
C LEU A 16 -7.87 4.38 -2.29
N GLY A 17 -7.97 3.04 -2.27
CA GLY A 17 -7.97 2.23 -3.48
C GLY A 17 -9.12 2.52 -4.43
N HIS A 18 -10.34 2.74 -3.90
CA HIS A 18 -11.50 3.03 -4.76
C HIS A 18 -11.37 4.39 -5.47
N VAL A 19 -10.75 5.38 -4.82
CA VAL A 19 -10.48 6.69 -5.43
C VAL A 19 -9.42 6.56 -6.52
N VAL A 20 -8.35 5.80 -6.24
CA VAL A 20 -7.29 5.52 -7.22
C VAL A 20 -7.87 4.82 -8.46
N VAL A 21 -8.69 3.78 -8.28
CA VAL A 21 -9.35 3.07 -9.40
C VAL A 21 -10.18 4.04 -10.24
N ARG A 22 -11.02 4.84 -9.59
CA ARG A 22 -11.86 5.82 -10.29
C ARG A 22 -11.01 6.81 -11.09
N CYS A 23 -10.05 7.46 -10.45
CA CYS A 23 -9.19 8.45 -11.10
C CYS A 23 -8.39 7.87 -12.27
N LEU A 24 -7.89 6.64 -12.15
CA LEU A 24 -7.17 5.98 -13.24
C LEU A 24 -8.09 5.69 -14.43
N ARG A 25 -9.31 5.19 -14.19
CA ARG A 25 -10.30 4.93 -15.23
C ARG A 25 -10.76 6.20 -15.93
N GLU A 26 -11.03 7.27 -15.19
CA GLU A 26 -11.38 8.60 -15.75
C GLU A 26 -10.27 9.16 -16.65
N LYS A 27 -9.01 8.80 -16.39
CA LYS A 27 -7.86 9.15 -17.23
C LYS A 27 -7.60 8.17 -18.38
N GLY A 28 -8.48 7.19 -18.60
CA GLY A 28 -8.40 6.22 -19.69
C GLY A 28 -7.36 5.10 -19.49
N TRP A 29 -6.95 4.83 -18.25
CA TRP A 29 -6.11 3.68 -17.96
C TRP A 29 -6.92 2.39 -17.85
N SER A 30 -6.35 1.29 -18.34
CA SER A 30 -6.85 -0.06 -18.06
C SER A 30 -6.50 -0.42 -16.61
N VAL A 31 -7.50 -0.75 -15.79
CA VAL A 31 -7.32 -1.02 -14.36
C VAL A 31 -7.86 -2.40 -14.00
N ILE A 32 -7.03 -3.18 -13.35
CA ILE A 32 -7.38 -4.45 -12.72
C ILE A 32 -7.49 -4.21 -11.22
N GLU A 33 -8.69 -4.41 -10.68
CA GLU A 33 -8.91 -4.42 -9.23
C GLU A 33 -8.55 -5.80 -8.69
N SER A 34 -7.61 -5.86 -7.76
CA SER A 34 -7.28 -7.12 -7.10
C SER A 34 -8.30 -7.41 -6.00
N ASP A 35 -8.94 -8.56 -6.08
CA ASP A 35 -9.83 -9.13 -5.07
C ASP A 35 -9.14 -10.23 -4.23
N VAL A 36 -7.87 -10.46 -4.45
CA VAL A 36 -7.08 -11.45 -3.74
C VAL A 36 -7.03 -11.12 -2.25
N ARG A 37 -7.40 -12.09 -1.42
CA ARG A 37 -7.12 -12.06 0.01
C ARG A 37 -5.68 -12.49 0.25
N TRP A 38 -4.81 -11.54 0.45
CA TRP A 38 -3.38 -11.76 0.61
C TRP A 38 -3.03 -12.39 1.96
N THR A 39 -2.23 -13.45 1.93
CA THR A 39 -1.71 -14.16 3.09
C THR A 39 -0.22 -14.46 2.90
N PRO A 40 0.54 -14.80 3.96
CA PRO A 40 1.93 -15.21 3.81
C PRO A 40 2.13 -16.38 2.85
N GLN A 41 1.15 -17.28 2.76
CA GLN A 41 1.22 -18.50 1.96
C GLN A 41 0.98 -18.27 0.47
N ASN A 42 0.14 -17.29 0.12
CA ASN A 42 -0.21 -17.04 -1.28
C ASN A 42 0.49 -15.82 -1.90
N ALA A 43 1.17 -14.99 -1.12
CA ALA A 43 1.70 -13.72 -1.60
C ALA A 43 2.61 -13.88 -2.83
N GLU A 44 3.67 -14.68 -2.75
CA GLU A 44 4.58 -14.84 -3.88
C GLU A 44 3.95 -15.48 -5.12
N PRO A 45 3.20 -16.61 -5.03
CA PRO A 45 2.51 -17.16 -6.18
C PRO A 45 1.58 -16.18 -6.87
N GLU A 46 0.79 -15.43 -6.10
CA GLU A 46 -0.15 -14.46 -6.65
C GLU A 46 0.56 -13.27 -7.31
N ILE A 47 1.65 -12.76 -6.71
CA ILE A 47 2.46 -11.70 -7.31
C ILE A 47 3.06 -12.16 -8.64
N ARG A 48 3.57 -13.40 -8.71
CA ARG A 48 4.08 -13.98 -9.96
C ARG A 48 2.97 -14.10 -11.02
N SER A 49 1.75 -14.44 -10.60
CA SER A 49 0.57 -14.47 -11.49
C SER A 49 0.26 -13.09 -12.08
N LEU A 50 0.44 -12.00 -11.32
CA LEU A 50 0.30 -10.64 -11.85
C LEU A 50 1.33 -10.34 -12.95
N GLN A 51 2.56 -10.81 -12.80
CA GLN A 51 3.59 -10.62 -13.83
C GLN A 51 3.22 -11.31 -15.14
N ALA A 52 2.62 -12.50 -15.08
CA ALA A 52 2.16 -13.21 -16.28
C ALA A 52 1.11 -12.41 -17.08
N LYS A 53 0.37 -11.52 -16.43
CA LYS A 53 -0.61 -10.59 -17.05
C LYS A 53 0.03 -9.37 -17.70
N ARG A 54 1.37 -9.27 -17.75
CA ARG A 54 2.13 -8.15 -18.34
C ARG A 54 1.69 -6.78 -17.82
N VAL A 55 1.48 -6.66 -16.51
CA VAL A 55 1.08 -5.40 -15.88
C VAL A 55 2.17 -4.35 -15.97
N GLY A 56 1.81 -3.12 -16.30
CA GLY A 56 2.75 -1.99 -16.38
C GLY A 56 3.05 -1.39 -15.01
N ALA A 57 2.08 -1.40 -14.12
CA ALA A 57 2.23 -0.89 -12.76
C ALA A 57 1.36 -1.66 -11.75
N VAL A 58 1.80 -1.62 -10.51
CA VAL A 58 1.04 -2.06 -9.33
C VAL A 58 0.94 -0.88 -8.37
N VAL A 59 -0.29 -0.51 -8.00
CA VAL A 59 -0.53 0.45 -6.92
C VAL A 59 -0.95 -0.33 -5.68
N ASN A 60 -0.10 -0.31 -4.65
CA ASN A 60 -0.44 -0.88 -3.36
C ASN A 60 -1.09 0.16 -2.47
N ALA A 61 -2.43 0.17 -2.48
CA ALA A 61 -3.29 1.00 -1.64
C ALA A 61 -3.83 0.24 -0.42
N MET A 62 -3.28 -0.96 -0.14
CA MET A 62 -3.65 -1.71 1.05
C MET A 62 -3.02 -1.11 2.29
N GLY A 63 -3.77 -1.18 3.38
CA GLY A 63 -3.31 -0.82 4.70
C GLY A 63 -4.30 -1.25 5.75
N SER A 64 -3.81 -1.45 6.95
CA SER A 64 -4.61 -1.71 8.15
C SER A 64 -4.15 -0.75 9.23
N TYR A 65 -5.09 -0.06 9.84
CA TYR A 65 -4.86 0.74 11.03
C TYR A 65 -5.78 0.23 12.14
N ILE A 66 -5.19 -0.10 13.26
CA ILE A 66 -5.92 -0.54 14.47
C ILE A 66 -5.30 0.26 15.61
N GLN A 67 -6.14 0.98 16.31
CA GLN A 67 -5.73 1.69 17.52
C GLN A 67 -5.61 0.66 18.66
N ASP A 68 -4.50 0.71 19.40
CA ASP A 68 -4.21 -0.18 20.52
C ASP A 68 -4.40 -1.68 20.18
N PRO A 69 -3.69 -2.19 19.16
CA PRO A 69 -3.88 -3.55 18.68
C PRO A 69 -3.46 -4.59 19.73
N ASP A 70 -4.22 -5.66 19.84
CA ASP A 70 -3.76 -6.86 20.54
C ASP A 70 -2.58 -7.53 19.76
N ALA A 71 -2.00 -8.60 20.32
CA ALA A 71 -0.84 -9.25 19.70
C ALA A 71 -1.15 -9.79 18.28
N ARG A 72 -2.34 -10.38 18.09
CA ARG A 72 -2.76 -10.95 16.79
C ARG A 72 -3.05 -9.86 15.77
N GLU A 73 -3.70 -8.80 16.20
CA GLU A 73 -3.99 -7.64 15.36
C GLU A 73 -2.71 -6.92 14.95
N ARG A 74 -1.74 -6.79 15.87
CA ARG A 74 -0.41 -6.24 15.59
C ARG A 74 0.32 -7.08 14.56
N ASP A 75 0.35 -8.40 14.69
CA ASP A 75 0.97 -9.29 13.70
C ASP A 75 0.33 -9.16 12.32
N SER A 76 -1.00 -9.09 12.27
CA SER A 76 -1.76 -8.89 11.03
C SER A 76 -1.44 -7.52 10.40
N MET A 77 -1.36 -6.47 11.21
CA MET A 77 -1.02 -5.12 10.75
C MET A 77 0.43 -5.06 10.26
N GLN A 78 1.37 -5.66 10.97
CA GLN A 78 2.78 -5.76 10.56
C GLN A 78 2.94 -6.56 9.25
N TRP A 79 2.14 -7.60 9.07
CA TRP A 79 2.11 -8.35 7.83
C TRP A 79 1.66 -7.47 6.65
N ILE A 80 0.45 -6.90 6.72
CA ILE A 80 -0.16 -6.21 5.59
C ILE A 80 0.53 -4.88 5.26
N ASN A 81 0.97 -4.13 6.28
CA ASN A 81 1.58 -2.82 6.08
C ASN A 81 3.09 -2.89 5.85
N GLY A 82 3.80 -3.90 6.38
CA GLY A 82 5.25 -3.97 6.37
C GLY A 82 5.79 -5.11 5.52
N ARG A 83 5.54 -6.35 5.92
CA ARG A 83 6.15 -7.54 5.27
C ARG A 83 5.64 -7.76 3.86
N PHE A 84 4.33 -7.65 3.64
CA PHE A 84 3.74 -7.85 2.32
C PHE A 84 4.28 -6.87 1.26
N PRO A 85 4.34 -5.54 1.49
CA PRO A 85 4.96 -4.62 0.54
C PRO A 85 6.43 -4.93 0.23
N THR A 86 7.18 -5.42 1.22
CA THR A 86 8.57 -5.87 1.02
C THR A 86 8.64 -7.07 0.09
N ILE A 87 7.79 -8.10 0.30
CA ILE A 87 7.70 -9.28 -0.57
C ILE A 87 7.23 -8.85 -1.98
N LEU A 88 6.25 -7.97 -2.07
CA LEU A 88 5.76 -7.43 -3.33
C LEU A 88 6.89 -6.75 -4.11
N SER A 89 7.67 -5.90 -3.44
CA SER A 89 8.82 -5.22 -4.03
C SER A 89 9.89 -6.20 -4.54
N ALA A 90 10.21 -7.20 -3.75
CA ALA A 90 11.25 -8.19 -4.09
C ALA A 90 10.82 -9.16 -5.20
N THR A 91 9.52 -9.47 -5.30
CA THR A 91 8.99 -10.47 -6.24
C THR A 91 8.61 -9.86 -7.58
N LEU A 92 8.16 -8.60 -7.61
CA LEU A 92 7.82 -7.92 -8.86
C LEU A 92 9.05 -7.70 -9.76
N SER A 93 8.85 -7.86 -11.06
CA SER A 93 9.87 -7.52 -12.07
C SER A 93 10.43 -6.11 -11.83
N PRO A 94 11.75 -5.88 -12.00
CA PRO A 94 12.34 -4.55 -11.92
C PRO A 94 11.75 -3.53 -12.91
N GLN A 95 11.13 -4.00 -13.99
CA GLN A 95 10.49 -3.16 -15.01
C GLN A 95 9.06 -2.75 -14.63
N THR A 96 8.41 -3.48 -13.70
CA THR A 96 7.06 -3.14 -13.23
C THR A 96 7.13 -2.02 -12.21
N LEU A 97 6.45 -0.90 -12.48
CA LEU A 97 6.35 0.20 -11.52
C LEU A 97 5.52 -0.23 -10.31
N LEU A 98 6.10 -0.12 -9.11
CA LEU A 98 5.38 -0.26 -7.86
C LEU A 98 5.23 1.11 -7.20
N ILE A 99 3.99 1.51 -6.95
CA ILE A 99 3.65 2.69 -6.16
C ILE A 99 3.03 2.20 -4.85
N HIS A 100 3.67 2.53 -3.73
CA HIS A 100 3.19 2.14 -2.40
C HIS A 100 2.69 3.34 -1.61
N ALA A 101 1.47 3.22 -1.10
CA ALA A 101 0.90 4.21 -0.19
C ALA A 101 1.46 4.01 1.23
N SER A 102 2.26 4.97 1.66
CA SER A 102 2.78 5.09 3.02
C SER A 102 2.05 6.20 3.77
N SER A 103 2.57 6.61 4.92
CA SER A 103 1.98 7.61 5.81
C SER A 103 3.04 8.50 6.42
N ASP A 104 2.66 9.69 6.82
CA ASP A 104 3.43 10.59 7.67
C ASP A 104 3.71 10.02 9.08
N ALA A 105 2.94 9.02 9.51
CA ALA A 105 3.17 8.29 10.76
C ALA A 105 4.58 7.66 10.86
N VAL A 106 5.32 7.56 9.74
CA VAL A 106 6.74 7.18 9.76
C VAL A 106 7.63 8.18 10.52
N PHE A 107 7.14 9.40 10.73
CA PHE A 107 7.79 10.45 11.51
C PHE A 107 7.24 10.61 12.93
N GLY A 108 6.19 9.85 13.28
CA GLY A 108 5.52 9.90 14.58
C GLY A 108 4.98 11.30 14.90
N SER A 109 5.01 11.67 16.17
CA SER A 109 4.54 12.98 16.66
C SER A 109 5.27 14.21 16.06
N ARG A 110 6.40 14.00 15.39
CA ARG A 110 7.17 15.05 14.70
C ARG A 110 6.80 15.23 13.22
N ALA A 111 5.73 14.61 12.74
CA ALA A 111 5.35 14.65 11.31
C ALA A 111 5.13 16.08 10.77
N SER A 112 4.70 17.03 11.62
CA SER A 112 4.56 18.43 11.24
C SER A 112 5.92 19.06 10.93
N GLY A 113 6.07 19.54 9.69
CA GLY A 113 7.30 20.19 9.23
C GLY A 113 8.42 19.25 8.80
N CYS A 114 8.22 17.93 8.82
CA CYS A 114 9.21 16.99 8.31
C CYS A 114 9.34 17.03 6.78
N LEU A 115 10.58 16.90 6.32
CA LEU A 115 10.90 16.75 4.92
C LEU A 115 10.87 15.27 4.52
N TRP A 116 10.75 15.01 3.23
CA TRP A 116 10.69 13.63 2.70
C TRP A 116 11.92 12.77 3.03
N ASN A 117 13.09 13.39 3.24
CA ASN A 117 14.37 12.75 3.53
C ASN A 117 14.77 12.78 5.01
N ASP A 118 13.91 13.27 5.89
CA ASP A 118 14.17 13.23 7.33
C ASP A 118 14.19 11.79 7.84
N SER A 119 14.90 11.60 8.94
CA SER A 119 15.03 10.30 9.59
C SER A 119 13.68 9.83 10.13
N PHE A 120 13.38 8.54 9.95
CA PHE A 120 12.21 7.90 10.53
C PHE A 120 12.25 8.01 12.07
N SER A 121 11.10 8.30 12.65
CA SER A 121 10.91 8.37 14.10
C SER A 121 9.50 7.93 14.51
N PRO A 122 9.03 6.77 14.05
CA PRO A 122 7.68 6.30 14.37
C PRO A 122 7.53 6.08 15.88
N ASP A 123 6.34 6.38 16.40
CA ASP A 123 5.97 6.23 17.81
C ASP A 123 4.76 5.31 18.01
N THR A 124 4.25 4.72 16.93
CA THR A 124 3.13 3.77 16.95
C THR A 124 3.45 2.49 16.19
N ASP A 125 2.81 1.38 16.54
CA ASP A 125 2.91 0.11 15.81
C ASP A 125 2.59 0.27 14.31
N TYR A 126 1.62 1.12 13.99
CA TYR A 126 1.29 1.46 12.62
C TYR A 126 2.45 2.18 11.92
N GLY A 127 3.00 3.21 12.52
CA GLY A 127 4.16 3.94 11.96
C GLY A 127 5.35 3.01 11.75
N TYR A 128 5.67 2.16 12.73
CA TYR A 128 6.73 1.14 12.60
C TYR A 128 6.46 0.19 11.42
N SER A 129 5.22 -0.27 11.23
CA SER A 129 4.87 -1.14 10.11
C SER A 129 5.11 -0.47 8.76
N LYS A 130 4.80 0.82 8.62
CA LYS A 130 5.06 1.59 7.41
C LYS A 130 6.55 1.80 7.16
N VAL A 131 7.36 2.04 8.20
CA VAL A 131 8.82 2.13 8.06
C VAL A 131 9.42 0.81 7.55
N VAL A 132 8.92 -0.34 8.00
CA VAL A 132 9.36 -1.65 7.49
C VAL A 132 9.12 -1.77 5.98
N ALA A 133 7.94 -1.37 5.52
CA ALA A 133 7.64 -1.34 4.08
C ALA A 133 8.60 -0.44 3.32
N GLU A 134 8.75 0.82 3.73
CA GLU A 134 9.59 1.78 3.01
C GLU A 134 11.05 1.34 2.90
N LYS A 135 11.60 0.75 3.97
CA LYS A 135 12.95 0.18 3.95
C LYS A 135 13.07 -1.05 3.02
N GLY A 136 11.98 -1.78 2.83
CA GLY A 136 11.92 -2.96 1.97
C GLY A 136 11.64 -2.66 0.50
N LEU A 137 11.21 -1.44 0.16
CA LEU A 137 10.96 -1.03 -1.22
C LEU A 137 12.25 -0.57 -1.91
N VAL A 138 13.06 -1.53 -2.34
CA VAL A 138 14.36 -1.27 -2.96
C VAL A 138 14.30 -1.55 -4.45
N GLY A 139 14.86 -0.64 -5.25
CA GLY A 139 14.98 -0.82 -6.71
C GLY A 139 14.47 0.37 -7.52
N PRO A 140 14.75 0.37 -8.83
CA PRO A 140 14.58 1.56 -9.69
C PRO A 140 13.11 1.94 -9.94
N GLN A 141 12.18 1.03 -9.88
CA GLN A 141 10.76 1.26 -10.16
C GLN A 141 9.92 1.10 -8.86
N ARG A 142 10.45 1.58 -7.72
CA ARG A 142 9.81 1.48 -6.40
C ARG A 142 9.57 2.88 -5.85
N TRP A 143 8.32 3.30 -5.86
CA TRP A 143 7.91 4.64 -5.44
C TRP A 143 7.07 4.56 -4.17
N VAL A 144 7.37 5.44 -3.24
CA VAL A 144 6.63 5.60 -1.98
C VAL A 144 5.94 6.96 -1.99
N ILE A 145 4.65 6.96 -1.68
CA ILE A 145 3.87 8.19 -1.49
C ILE A 145 3.41 8.21 -0.04
N ARG A 146 3.92 9.17 0.73
CA ARG A 146 3.47 9.42 2.10
C ARG A 146 2.33 10.42 2.09
N ALA A 147 1.23 10.09 2.74
CA ALA A 147 0.08 10.96 2.87
C ALA A 147 -0.68 10.66 4.16
N SER A 148 -1.20 11.71 4.79
CA SER A 148 -2.30 11.59 5.77
C SER A 148 -3.60 11.47 4.99
N LEU A 149 -4.24 10.31 5.05
CA LEU A 149 -5.47 10.05 4.31
C LEU A 149 -6.67 10.37 5.20
N ILE A 150 -7.49 11.30 4.75
CA ILE A 150 -8.78 11.65 5.34
C ILE A 150 -9.83 11.52 4.25
N GLY A 151 -10.86 10.73 4.50
CA GLY A 151 -11.93 10.58 3.51
C GLY A 151 -12.94 9.50 3.90
N PRO A 152 -14.06 9.43 3.17
CA PRO A 152 -15.03 8.36 3.38
C PRO A 152 -14.42 7.02 2.94
N ASP A 153 -14.73 5.97 3.70
CA ASP A 153 -14.50 4.61 3.25
C ASP A 153 -15.29 4.35 1.96
N GLY A 154 -14.73 3.51 1.08
CA GLY A 154 -15.46 2.99 -0.06
C GLY A 154 -16.75 2.26 0.36
N ALA A 155 -17.42 1.58 -0.55
CA ALA A 155 -18.77 1.00 -0.41
C ALA A 155 -19.05 0.11 0.84
N HIS A 156 -18.06 -0.12 1.69
CA HIS A 156 -18.16 -0.80 2.96
C HIS A 156 -17.61 0.08 4.10
N ALA A 157 -18.32 1.18 4.40
CA ALA A 157 -18.06 1.99 5.57
C ALA A 157 -18.14 1.12 6.84
N SER A 158 -17.03 0.53 7.23
CA SER A 158 -16.92 -0.06 8.55
C SER A 158 -16.72 1.09 9.54
N LYS A 159 -17.46 1.10 10.64
CA LYS A 159 -17.41 2.11 11.72
C LYS A 159 -16.03 2.24 12.39
N ARG A 160 -14.97 1.66 11.82
CA ARG A 160 -13.64 1.50 12.41
C ARG A 160 -12.63 2.59 12.03
N HIS A 161 -13.01 3.56 11.20
CA HIS A 161 -12.09 4.59 10.68
C HIS A 161 -12.58 6.02 10.88
N LEU A 162 -13.35 6.26 11.92
CA LEU A 162 -13.59 7.63 12.36
C LEU A 162 -12.45 8.03 13.29
N ILE A 163 -11.54 8.82 12.77
CA ILE A 163 -10.59 9.59 13.57
C ILE A 163 -11.43 10.57 14.38
N SER A 164 -11.47 10.38 15.68
CA SER A 164 -11.96 11.38 16.63
C SER A 164 -10.87 12.40 16.86
#